data_390d778efc3347de454ef9cce7ebb252
#
_entry.id   390d778efc3347de454ef9cce7ebb252
#
_cell.length_a   1.000
_cell.length_b   1.000
_cell.length_c   1.000
_cell.angle_alpha   90.00
_cell.angle_beta   90.00
_cell.angle_gamma   90.00
#
_symmetry.space_group_name_H-M   'P 1'
#
loop_
_entity.id
_entity.type
_entity.pdbx_description
1 polymer ?
#
loop_
_entity_poly.entity_id
_entity_poly.type
_entity_poly.pdbx_seq_one_letter_code
_entity_poly.pdbx_strand_id
1 'polypeptide(L)'
;MQRIFVTGATGFVGHAVVRALVAHGFLVRCLVRPGSEAALKGFESIDRVPGDVLEPDKLAASVEGCGAVVNLVGIIREHRARGISFDRLHTQATANMLAVAHEAGVKRYIQMSAVGTRRGATSRYHQTKWQAEEIVRASALDWTII
;
A
#
# COMPACT_ATOMS: atom_id res chain seq x y z
N MET A 1 21.20 4.67 -3.99
CA MET A 1 19.86 4.85 -4.60
C MET A 1 18.85 4.22 -3.66
N GLN A 2 17.83 4.96 -3.22
CA GLN A 2 16.83 4.46 -2.25
C GLN A 2 15.83 3.54 -2.94
N ARG A 3 15.53 2.39 -2.33
CA ARG A 3 14.48 1.48 -2.79
C ARG A 3 13.17 1.81 -2.09
N ILE A 4 12.09 1.86 -2.87
CA ILE A 4 10.73 2.14 -2.39
C ILE A 4 9.85 0.93 -2.66
N PHE A 5 9.18 0.45 -1.62
CA PHE A 5 8.18 -0.61 -1.73
C PHE A 5 6.81 0.00 -2.01
N VAL A 6 6.12 -0.49 -3.03
CA VAL A 6 4.81 0.04 -3.45
C VAL A 6 3.78 -1.09 -3.43
N THR A 7 2.71 -0.90 -2.67
CA THR A 7 1.51 -1.73 -2.73
C THR A 7 0.42 -1.04 -3.54
N GLY A 8 -0.44 -1.81 -4.19
CA GLY A 8 -1.46 -1.23 -5.08
C GLY A 8 -0.90 -0.68 -6.41
N ALA A 9 0.32 -1.07 -6.76
CA ALA A 9 1.01 -0.64 -7.99
C ALA A 9 0.24 -0.96 -9.27
N THR A 10 -0.57 -2.01 -9.27
CA THR A 10 -1.39 -2.46 -10.42
C THR A 10 -2.66 -1.64 -10.63
N GLY A 11 -2.97 -0.72 -9.72
CA GLY A 11 -4.13 0.15 -9.79
C GLY A 11 -3.89 1.41 -10.62
N PHE A 12 -4.96 2.19 -10.83
CA PHE A 12 -4.93 3.43 -11.62
C PHE A 12 -3.91 4.44 -11.07
N VAL A 13 -3.97 4.75 -9.78
CA VAL A 13 -3.01 5.65 -9.12
C VAL A 13 -1.63 5.01 -9.06
N GLY A 14 -1.56 3.70 -8.81
CA GLY A 14 -0.32 2.94 -8.71
C GLY A 14 0.58 3.10 -9.94
N HIS A 15 0.02 3.00 -11.13
CA HIS A 15 0.77 3.19 -12.38
C HIS A 15 1.41 4.58 -12.47
N ALA A 16 0.68 5.63 -12.11
CA ALA A 16 1.20 7.00 -12.14
C ALA A 16 2.33 7.19 -11.12
N VAL A 17 2.14 6.66 -9.89
CA VAL A 17 3.15 6.73 -8.82
C VAL A 17 4.40 5.96 -9.19
N VAL A 18 4.28 4.72 -9.67
CA VAL A 18 5.44 3.90 -10.09
C VAL A 18 6.22 4.60 -11.21
N ARG A 19 5.52 5.14 -12.20
CA ARG A 19 6.16 5.89 -13.30
C ARG A 19 6.94 7.11 -12.79
N ALA A 20 6.33 7.89 -11.88
CA ALA A 20 6.97 9.05 -11.29
C ALA A 20 8.22 8.66 -10.47
N LEU A 21 8.13 7.63 -9.64
CA LEU A 21 9.25 7.15 -8.84
C LEU A 21 10.43 6.70 -9.72
N VAL A 22 10.16 5.91 -10.75
CA VAL A 22 11.19 5.47 -11.71
C VAL A 22 11.81 6.67 -12.44
N ALA A 23 11.01 7.62 -12.88
CA ALA A 23 11.51 8.82 -13.57
C ALA A 23 12.40 9.70 -12.67
N HIS A 24 12.19 9.67 -11.35
CA HIS A 24 13.03 10.36 -10.36
C HIS A 24 14.22 9.52 -9.85
N GLY A 25 14.50 8.39 -10.48
CA GLY A 25 15.68 7.58 -10.19
C GLY A 25 15.58 6.70 -8.95
N PHE A 26 14.39 6.47 -8.41
CA PHE A 26 14.21 5.51 -7.32
C PHE A 26 14.23 4.07 -7.84
N LEU A 27 14.75 3.15 -7.03
CA LEU A 27 14.54 1.72 -7.24
C LEU A 27 13.15 1.37 -6.72
N VAL A 28 12.30 0.82 -7.57
CA VAL A 28 10.92 0.53 -7.19
C VAL A 28 10.69 -0.97 -7.10
N ARG A 29 10.18 -1.43 -5.96
CA ARG A 29 9.73 -2.79 -5.74
C ARG A 29 8.22 -2.79 -5.55
N CYS A 30 7.50 -3.49 -6.42
CA CYS A 30 6.04 -3.54 -6.43
C CYS A 30 5.53 -4.86 -5.87
N LEU A 31 4.63 -4.81 -4.89
CA LEU A 31 3.86 -5.98 -4.48
C LEU A 31 2.79 -6.27 -5.53
N VAL A 32 2.79 -7.49 -6.05
CA VAL A 32 1.88 -7.91 -7.12
C VAL A 32 1.13 -9.16 -6.67
N ARG A 33 -0.18 -9.10 -6.66
CA ARG A 33 -0.98 -10.30 -6.38
C ARG A 33 -0.85 -11.29 -7.53
N PRO A 34 -0.74 -12.61 -7.25
CA PRO A 34 -0.76 -13.64 -8.28
C PRO A 34 -1.93 -13.44 -9.26
N GLY A 35 -1.63 -13.47 -10.56
CA GLY A 35 -2.60 -13.22 -11.63
C GLY A 35 -2.77 -11.74 -12.03
N SER A 36 -2.06 -10.80 -11.38
CA SER A 36 -2.13 -9.37 -11.70
C SER A 36 -0.85 -8.83 -12.37
N GLU A 37 0.08 -9.69 -12.73
CA GLU A 37 1.41 -9.35 -13.26
C GLU A 37 1.33 -8.57 -14.56
N ALA A 38 0.36 -8.91 -15.41
CA ALA A 38 0.14 -8.27 -16.71
C ALA A 38 -0.17 -6.76 -16.59
N ALA A 39 -0.72 -6.32 -15.45
CA ALA A 39 -1.02 -4.91 -15.23
C ALA A 39 0.21 -4.02 -15.16
N LEU A 40 1.39 -4.57 -14.86
CA LEU A 40 2.66 -3.83 -14.84
C LEU A 40 3.52 -4.07 -16.09
N LYS A 41 2.94 -4.60 -17.15
CA LYS A 41 3.63 -4.74 -18.43
C LYS A 41 4.10 -3.37 -18.93
N GLY A 42 5.34 -3.28 -19.40
CA GLY A 42 5.95 -2.02 -19.84
C GLY A 42 6.71 -1.24 -18.76
N PHE A 43 6.73 -1.73 -17.51
CA PHE A 43 7.63 -1.22 -16.47
C PHE A 43 8.85 -2.16 -16.35
N GLU A 44 9.83 -1.99 -17.22
CA GLU A 44 11.01 -2.88 -17.31
C GLU A 44 11.94 -2.76 -16.10
N SER A 45 12.04 -1.57 -15.50
CA SER A 45 13.01 -1.22 -14.45
C SER A 45 12.48 -1.35 -13.02
N ILE A 46 11.42 -2.13 -12.80
CA ILE A 46 10.89 -2.38 -11.46
C ILE A 46 11.11 -3.82 -11.03
N ASP A 47 11.27 -4.00 -9.72
CA ASP A 47 11.29 -5.31 -9.07
C ASP A 47 9.83 -5.71 -8.72
N ARG A 48 9.40 -6.90 -9.11
CA ARG A 48 8.05 -7.42 -8.82
C ARG A 48 8.15 -8.56 -7.84
N VAL A 49 7.47 -8.43 -6.72
CA VAL A 49 7.40 -9.49 -5.72
C VAL A 49 5.97 -9.99 -5.58
N PRO A 50 5.75 -11.30 -5.65
CA PRO A 50 4.41 -11.85 -5.48
C PRO A 50 3.98 -11.78 -4.02
N GLY A 51 2.71 -11.47 -3.77
CA GLY A 51 2.14 -11.49 -2.43
C GLY A 51 0.82 -10.75 -2.31
N ASP A 52 0.25 -10.81 -1.10
CA ASP A 52 -0.98 -10.12 -0.75
C ASP A 52 -0.80 -9.35 0.57
N VAL A 53 -1.27 -8.12 0.63
CA VAL A 53 -1.24 -7.28 1.85
C VAL A 53 -2.01 -7.89 3.02
N LEU A 54 -2.86 -8.87 2.76
CA LEU A 54 -3.61 -9.61 3.77
C LEU A 54 -2.85 -10.83 4.31
N GLU A 55 -1.64 -11.10 3.82
CA GLU A 55 -0.78 -12.20 4.25
C GLU A 55 0.58 -11.66 4.77
N PRO A 56 0.59 -10.91 5.90
CA PRO A 56 1.79 -10.19 6.36
C PRO A 56 3.00 -11.09 6.59
N ASP A 57 2.80 -12.31 7.07
CA ASP A 57 3.89 -13.26 7.35
C ASP A 57 4.73 -13.61 6.10
N LYS A 58 4.14 -13.44 4.91
CA LYS A 58 4.81 -13.69 3.64
C LYS A 58 5.49 -12.44 3.06
N LEU A 59 5.28 -11.27 3.67
CA LEU A 59 5.73 -9.99 3.12
C LEU A 59 7.04 -9.47 3.73
N ALA A 60 7.45 -9.93 4.90
CA ALA A 60 8.59 -9.39 5.63
C ALA A 60 9.86 -9.32 4.75
N ALA A 61 10.24 -10.43 4.12
CA ALA A 61 11.39 -10.49 3.22
C ALA A 61 11.24 -9.58 1.98
N SER A 62 10.01 -9.32 1.54
CA SER A 62 9.75 -8.48 0.37
C SER A 62 10.03 -7.00 0.62
N VAL A 63 9.94 -6.56 1.86
CA VAL A 63 10.13 -5.15 2.27
C VAL A 63 11.56 -4.87 2.72
N GLU A 64 12.35 -5.92 2.97
CA GLU A 64 13.76 -5.78 3.38
C GLU A 64 14.58 -4.91 2.41
N GLY A 65 15.41 -4.04 2.97
CA GLY A 65 16.26 -3.13 2.21
C GLY A 65 15.52 -1.97 1.53
N CYS A 66 14.22 -1.82 1.79
CA CYS A 66 13.46 -0.65 1.34
C CYS A 66 13.56 0.48 2.38
N GLY A 67 13.77 1.70 1.91
CA GLY A 67 13.83 2.89 2.79
C GLY A 67 12.46 3.52 3.01
N ALA A 68 11.49 3.23 2.15
CA ALA A 68 10.12 3.73 2.26
C ALA A 68 9.10 2.71 1.77
N VAL A 69 7.88 2.82 2.30
CA VAL A 69 6.67 2.13 1.82
C VAL A 69 5.67 3.15 1.32
N VAL A 70 5.10 2.92 0.14
CA VAL A 70 3.95 3.66 -0.40
C VAL A 70 2.77 2.69 -0.50
N ASN A 71 1.79 2.88 0.38
CA ASN A 71 0.60 2.04 0.44
C ASN A 71 -0.57 2.71 -0.31
N LEU A 72 -0.86 2.18 -1.51
CA LEU A 72 -1.93 2.66 -2.39
C LEU A 72 -3.10 1.68 -2.44
N VAL A 73 -3.10 0.64 -1.61
CA VAL A 73 -4.18 -0.34 -1.60
C VAL A 73 -5.47 0.30 -1.15
N GLY A 74 -6.52 0.08 -1.93
CA GLY A 74 -7.86 0.52 -1.62
C GLY A 74 -8.84 0.04 -2.67
N ILE A 75 -10.12 0.01 -2.30
CA ILE A 75 -11.23 -0.35 -3.16
C ILE A 75 -12.34 0.68 -3.03
N ILE A 76 -13.14 0.85 -4.06
CA ILE A 76 -14.31 1.72 -4.06
C ILE A 76 -15.64 0.94 -3.97
N ARG A 77 -15.57 -0.37 -4.11
CA ARG A 77 -16.72 -1.29 -4.02
C ARG A 77 -16.31 -2.58 -3.32
N GLU A 78 -17.21 -3.11 -2.52
CA GLU A 78 -17.02 -4.40 -1.85
C GLU A 78 -17.55 -5.54 -2.73
N HIS A 79 -16.89 -6.70 -2.61
CA HIS A 79 -17.34 -8.00 -3.10
C HIS A 79 -17.18 -9.04 -2.00
N ARG A 80 -18.01 -8.95 -0.98
CA ARG A 80 -17.88 -9.72 0.28
C ARG A 80 -17.83 -11.22 0.07
N ALA A 81 -18.58 -11.75 -0.91
CA ALA A 81 -18.52 -13.16 -1.30
C ALA A 81 -17.13 -13.62 -1.78
N ARG A 82 -16.28 -12.68 -2.22
CA ARG A 82 -14.87 -12.91 -2.60
C ARG A 82 -13.88 -12.49 -1.53
N GLY A 83 -14.34 -12.18 -0.32
CA GLY A 83 -13.48 -11.68 0.75
C GLY A 83 -12.98 -10.25 0.55
N ILE A 84 -13.56 -9.49 -0.39
CA ILE A 84 -13.18 -8.12 -0.70
C ILE A 84 -14.11 -7.17 0.06
N SER A 85 -13.59 -6.54 1.13
CA SER A 85 -14.33 -5.58 1.95
C SER A 85 -13.48 -4.36 2.27
N PHE A 86 -14.14 -3.25 2.61
CA PHE A 86 -13.45 -2.03 3.04
C PHE A 86 -12.61 -2.27 4.29
N ASP A 87 -13.13 -3.00 5.29
CA ASP A 87 -12.38 -3.31 6.51
C ASP A 87 -11.08 -4.04 6.22
N ARG A 88 -11.12 -5.05 5.36
CA ARG A 88 -9.92 -5.83 5.01
C ARG A 88 -8.92 -5.02 4.22
N LEU A 89 -9.34 -4.28 3.19
CA LEU A 89 -8.42 -3.65 2.25
C LEU A 89 -8.09 -2.19 2.61
N HIS A 90 -8.85 -1.52 3.48
CA HIS A 90 -8.46 -0.21 3.99
C HIS A 90 -7.79 -0.32 5.36
N THR A 91 -8.43 -0.99 6.33
CA THR A 91 -7.99 -1.00 7.73
C THR A 91 -6.97 -2.09 8.00
N GLN A 92 -7.32 -3.36 7.75
CA GLN A 92 -6.42 -4.49 8.02
C GLN A 92 -5.16 -4.47 7.14
N ALA A 93 -5.30 -4.21 5.85
CA ALA A 93 -4.14 -4.12 4.94
C ALA A 93 -3.16 -3.01 5.38
N THR A 94 -3.67 -1.87 5.84
CA THR A 94 -2.83 -0.79 6.39
C THR A 94 -2.11 -1.23 7.66
N ALA A 95 -2.81 -1.87 8.61
CA ALA A 95 -2.20 -2.37 9.83
C ALA A 95 -1.10 -3.40 9.52
N ASN A 96 -1.36 -4.34 8.62
CA ASN A 96 -0.38 -5.34 8.19
C ASN A 96 0.87 -4.69 7.58
N MET A 97 0.67 -3.74 6.66
CA MET A 97 1.79 -3.06 6.01
C MET A 97 2.63 -2.20 6.95
N LEU A 98 2.01 -1.57 7.95
CA LEU A 98 2.73 -0.85 9.00
C LEU A 98 3.57 -1.79 9.86
N ALA A 99 3.01 -2.94 10.28
CA ALA A 99 3.74 -3.94 11.04
C ALA A 99 4.95 -4.46 10.25
N VAL A 100 4.75 -4.89 9.02
CA VAL A 100 5.81 -5.38 8.13
C VAL A 100 6.88 -4.30 7.88
N ALA A 101 6.48 -3.04 7.64
CA ALA A 101 7.41 -1.93 7.46
C ALA A 101 8.25 -1.66 8.72
N HIS A 102 7.63 -1.69 9.89
CA HIS A 102 8.30 -1.52 11.17
C HIS A 102 9.32 -2.64 11.44
N GLU A 103 8.94 -3.89 11.26
CA GLU A 103 9.81 -5.06 11.44
C GLU A 103 10.99 -5.06 10.48
N ALA A 104 10.78 -4.63 9.22
CA ALA A 104 11.84 -4.48 8.22
C ALA A 104 12.74 -3.24 8.44
N GLY A 105 12.50 -2.45 9.48
CA GLY A 105 13.28 -1.24 9.80
C GLY A 105 13.05 -0.07 8.84
N VAL A 106 11.99 -0.10 8.06
CA VAL A 106 11.59 1.02 7.19
C VAL A 106 11.28 2.25 8.04
N LYS A 107 11.74 3.42 7.61
CA LYS A 107 11.52 4.67 8.35
C LYS A 107 10.35 5.48 7.82
N ARG A 108 10.16 5.50 6.51
CA ARG A 108 9.20 6.37 5.82
C ARG A 108 7.99 5.58 5.33
N TYR A 109 6.79 6.07 5.64
CA TYR A 109 5.53 5.44 5.22
C TYR A 109 4.58 6.47 4.61
N ILE A 110 4.10 6.22 3.40
CA ILE A 110 3.12 7.06 2.71
C ILE A 110 1.82 6.27 2.55
N GLN A 111 0.74 6.83 3.08
CA GLN A 111 -0.60 6.25 3.02
C GLN A 111 -1.48 7.03 2.07
N MET A 112 -2.06 6.35 1.08
CA MET A 112 -3.14 6.93 0.27
C MET A 112 -4.45 6.91 1.05
N SER A 113 -5.04 8.09 1.26
CA SER A 113 -6.38 8.23 1.79
C SER A 113 -7.39 8.65 0.70
N ALA A 114 -8.38 9.43 1.05
CA ALA A 114 -9.39 9.92 0.11
C ALA A 114 -9.96 11.26 0.58
N VAL A 115 -10.28 12.11 -0.36
CA VAL A 115 -10.97 13.39 -0.08
C VAL A 115 -12.30 13.13 0.66
N GLY A 116 -12.54 13.87 1.74
CA GLY A 116 -13.74 13.71 2.57
C GLY A 116 -13.58 12.69 3.70
N THR A 117 -12.43 12.02 3.82
CA THR A 117 -12.12 11.15 4.97
C THR A 117 -12.02 12.02 6.23
N ARG A 118 -12.81 11.68 7.26
CA ARG A 118 -12.83 12.39 8.53
C ARG A 118 -13.47 11.55 9.63
N ARG A 119 -13.23 11.94 10.87
CA ARG A 119 -13.94 11.39 12.02
C ARG A 119 -15.44 11.61 11.87
N GLY A 120 -16.23 10.56 12.13
CA GLY A 120 -17.70 10.62 12.04
C GLY A 120 -18.24 10.66 10.60
N ALA A 121 -17.45 10.30 9.59
CA ALA A 121 -17.95 10.13 8.23
C ALA A 121 -19.11 9.14 8.19
N THR A 122 -20.11 9.39 7.34
CA THR A 122 -21.33 8.58 7.27
C THR A 122 -21.15 7.33 6.41
N SER A 123 -20.37 7.40 5.34
CA SER A 123 -20.16 6.25 4.46
C SER A 123 -19.15 5.25 5.05
N ARG A 124 -19.43 3.97 4.89
CA ARG A 124 -18.52 2.90 5.32
C ARG A 124 -17.14 3.00 4.69
N TYR A 125 -17.06 3.45 3.43
CA TYR A 125 -15.81 3.73 2.74
C TYR A 125 -14.94 4.72 3.54
N HIS A 126 -15.48 5.91 3.86
CA HIS A 126 -14.73 6.93 4.58
C HIS A 126 -14.46 6.56 6.04
N GLN A 127 -15.37 5.81 6.69
CA GLN A 127 -15.14 5.28 8.04
C GLN A 127 -13.90 4.38 8.09
N THR A 128 -13.77 3.44 7.16
CA THR A 128 -12.62 2.53 7.12
C THR A 128 -11.34 3.23 6.65
N LYS A 129 -11.44 4.22 5.76
CA LYS A 129 -10.30 5.09 5.42
C LYS A 129 -9.84 5.90 6.63
N TRP A 130 -10.76 6.48 7.41
CA TRP A 130 -10.43 7.17 8.65
C TRP A 130 -9.75 6.25 9.66
N GLN A 131 -10.26 5.04 9.87
CA GLN A 131 -9.63 4.05 10.73
C GLN A 131 -8.19 3.73 10.30
N ALA A 132 -7.96 3.58 9.00
CA ALA A 132 -6.62 3.39 8.46
C ALA A 132 -5.71 4.60 8.75
N GLU A 133 -6.19 5.84 8.60
CA GLU A 133 -5.43 7.03 8.96
C GLU A 133 -5.07 7.07 10.45
N GLU A 134 -5.99 6.70 11.34
CA GLU A 134 -5.73 6.66 12.78
C GLU A 134 -4.64 5.62 13.15
N ILE A 135 -4.65 4.47 12.50
CA ILE A 135 -3.60 3.45 12.66
C ILE A 135 -2.24 3.99 12.19
N VAL A 136 -2.21 4.70 11.05
CA VAL A 136 -1.00 5.33 10.55
C VAL A 136 -0.47 6.38 11.52
N ARG A 137 -1.34 7.28 12.02
CA ARG A 137 -0.96 8.33 12.98
C ARG A 137 -0.42 7.77 14.30
N ALA A 138 -0.93 6.61 14.73
CA ALA A 138 -0.48 5.93 15.94
C ALA A 138 0.84 5.17 15.75
N SER A 139 1.33 5.01 14.52
CA SER A 139 2.58 4.31 14.25
C SER A 139 3.81 5.14 14.63
N ALA A 140 4.94 4.45 14.89
CA ALA A 140 6.22 5.09 15.16
C ALA A 140 7.00 5.48 13.88
N LEU A 141 6.42 5.27 12.69
CA LEU A 141 7.07 5.58 11.42
C LEU A 141 6.96 7.08 11.10
N ASP A 142 7.88 7.58 10.30
CA ASP A 142 7.75 8.90 9.68
C ASP A 142 6.73 8.79 8.54
N TRP A 143 5.51 9.20 8.82
CA TRP A 143 4.39 9.00 7.90
C TRP A 143 3.94 10.28 7.18
N THR A 144 3.32 10.09 6.04
CA THR A 144 2.50 11.10 5.35
C THR A 144 1.20 10.44 4.87
N ILE A 145 0.08 11.11 5.07
CA ILE A 145 -1.24 10.74 4.54
C ILE A 145 -1.58 11.71 3.42
N ILE A 146 -1.96 11.20 2.25
CA ILE A 146 -2.27 11.96 1.04
C ILE A 146 -3.66 11.61 0.50
#